data_96825fb631cfb5f4a00817be83d068c3
#
_entry.id   96825fb631cfb5f4a00817be83d068c3
#
_cell.length_a   1.000
_cell.length_b   1.000
_cell.length_c   1.000
_cell.angle_alpha   90.00
_cell.angle_beta   90.00
_cell.angle_gamma   90.00
#
_symmetry.space_group_name_H-M   'P 1'
#
loop_
_entity.id
_entity.type
_entity.pdbx_description
1 polymer ?
#
loop_
_entity_poly.entity_id
_entity_poly.type
_entity_poly.pdbx_seq_one_letter_code
_entity_poly.pdbx_strand_id
1 'polypeptide(L)'
;LLITPTIDLNTAQASARDDRIAAWNDGMGNEWRVELPAAVKGAARIAIEPDHMPPSVRAYVNGLVEAQKLEAITPILADMRMIKSEQELQLARHAGQVANAMMTGGRAAIADGVPEYEVAIATSQAGTRKAAELLAAHYDDADMSPNTHFLQIMASGETITKTHHRATTRVMNRGEPVFLCFCGMTNFHRFKLGFDRTFWIGDIADETQADVYEVA
;
A
#
# COMPACT_ATOMS: atom_id res chain seq x y z
N LEU A 1 10.07 5.01 22.50
CA LEU A 1 9.20 3.98 23.08
C LEU A 1 8.27 3.42 22.00
N LEU A 2 8.37 2.14 21.72
CA LEU A 2 7.41 1.40 20.90
C LEU A 2 6.43 0.68 21.83
N ILE A 3 5.13 0.84 21.58
CA ILE A 3 4.07 0.11 22.30
C ILE A 3 3.45 -0.86 21.31
N THR A 4 3.53 -2.18 21.60
CA THR A 4 3.12 -3.24 20.68
C THR A 4 2.31 -4.32 21.40
N PRO A 5 1.42 -5.05 20.70
CA PRO A 5 0.82 -6.26 21.27
C PRO A 5 1.89 -7.31 21.60
N THR A 6 1.66 -8.13 22.61
CA THR A 6 2.59 -9.21 22.99
C THR A 6 2.84 -10.19 21.86
N ILE A 7 1.84 -10.40 20.99
CA ILE A 7 1.96 -11.29 19.82
C ILE A 7 3.03 -10.81 18.82
N ASP A 8 3.28 -9.49 18.75
CA ASP A 8 4.26 -8.87 17.84
C ASP A 8 5.59 -8.51 18.54
N LEU A 9 5.76 -8.89 19.82
CA LEU A 9 6.91 -8.46 20.62
C LEU A 9 8.25 -8.91 20.02
N ASN A 10 8.33 -10.17 19.56
CA ASN A 10 9.56 -10.71 18.96
C ASN A 10 9.94 -9.96 17.68
N THR A 11 8.97 -9.69 16.82
CA THR A 11 9.17 -8.91 15.59
C THR A 11 9.59 -7.47 15.92
N ALA A 12 8.95 -6.87 16.93
CA ALA A 12 9.32 -5.53 17.38
C ALA A 12 10.75 -5.47 17.93
N GLN A 13 11.17 -6.46 18.72
CA GLN A 13 12.53 -6.56 19.25
C GLN A 13 13.59 -6.74 18.16
N ALA A 14 13.25 -7.49 17.09
CA ALA A 14 14.15 -7.72 15.97
C ALA A 14 14.31 -6.49 15.05
N SER A 15 13.26 -5.67 14.91
CA SER A 15 13.19 -4.61 13.88
C SER A 15 13.20 -3.17 14.44
N ALA A 16 12.82 -2.96 15.69
CA ALA A 16 12.75 -1.63 16.26
C ALA A 16 14.15 -1.07 16.59
N ARG A 17 14.35 0.19 16.25
CA ARG A 17 15.56 0.95 16.61
C ARG A 17 15.48 1.60 17.99
N ASP A 18 14.37 1.43 18.71
CA ASP A 18 14.17 2.01 20.04
C ASP A 18 14.48 0.96 21.11
N ASP A 19 15.29 1.35 22.09
CA ASP A 19 15.68 0.49 23.22
C ASP A 19 14.52 0.23 24.19
N ARG A 20 13.40 0.95 24.06
CA ARG A 20 12.25 0.81 24.93
C ARG A 20 11.05 0.27 24.17
N ILE A 21 10.77 -1.00 24.41
CA ILE A 21 9.59 -1.67 23.88
C ILE A 21 8.71 -2.08 25.04
N ALA A 22 7.47 -1.59 25.05
CA ALA A 22 6.43 -2.00 26.00
C ALA A 22 5.42 -2.90 25.26
N ALA A 23 5.14 -4.05 25.84
CA ALA A 23 4.15 -4.98 25.32
C ALA A 23 2.88 -4.96 26.14
N TRP A 24 1.73 -5.10 25.47
CA TRP A 24 0.44 -5.24 26.10
C TRP A 24 -0.24 -6.54 25.67
N ASN A 25 -0.97 -7.19 26.57
CA ASN A 25 -1.71 -8.41 26.28
C ASN A 25 -3.00 -8.07 25.53
N ASP A 26 -3.38 -8.97 24.62
CA ASP A 26 -4.66 -8.91 23.93
C ASP A 26 -5.79 -9.27 24.91
N GLY A 27 -6.29 -8.28 25.61
CA GLY A 27 -7.38 -8.39 26.53
C GLY A 27 -8.58 -7.56 26.10
N MET A 28 -9.21 -6.91 27.04
CA MET A 28 -10.35 -5.99 26.80
C MET A 28 -9.93 -4.71 26.06
N GLY A 29 -8.68 -4.65 25.62
CA GLY A 29 -8.11 -3.73 24.64
C GLY A 29 -8.05 -2.28 25.08
N ASN A 30 -7.02 -1.91 25.81
CA ASN A 30 -6.59 -0.52 25.99
C ASN A 30 -5.35 -0.43 26.91
N GLU A 31 -4.65 -1.51 27.08
CA GLU A 31 -3.48 -1.64 27.95
C GLU A 31 -2.34 -0.72 27.53
N TRP A 32 -2.26 -0.35 26.23
CA TRP A 32 -1.37 0.69 25.74
C TRP A 32 -1.55 2.04 26.48
N ARG A 33 -2.73 2.29 27.08
CA ARG A 33 -3.01 3.46 27.90
C ARG A 33 -2.22 3.46 29.20
N VAL A 34 -1.72 2.34 29.64
CA VAL A 34 -0.88 2.25 30.84
C VAL A 34 0.48 2.90 30.60
N GLU A 35 1.05 2.66 29.41
CA GLU A 35 2.39 3.14 29.06
C GLU A 35 2.41 4.61 28.60
N LEU A 36 1.36 5.05 27.93
CA LEU A 36 1.32 6.39 27.34
C LEU A 36 1.41 7.54 28.36
N PRO A 37 0.75 7.50 29.53
CA PRO A 37 0.88 8.53 30.56
C PRO A 37 2.33 8.71 31.03
N ALA A 38 3.07 7.62 31.20
CA ALA A 38 4.46 7.67 31.62
C ALA A 38 5.35 8.26 30.52
N ALA A 39 5.06 7.95 29.26
CA ALA A 39 5.83 8.46 28.11
C ALA A 39 5.70 9.99 27.93
N VAL A 40 4.54 10.56 28.24
CA VAL A 40 4.28 12.02 28.09
C VAL A 40 4.48 12.84 29.37
N LYS A 41 4.78 12.17 30.49
CA LYS A 41 4.93 12.83 31.79
C LYS A 41 6.06 13.87 31.77
N GLY A 42 5.72 15.09 32.15
CA GLY A 42 6.68 16.20 32.25
C GLY A 42 7.05 16.83 30.91
N ALA A 43 6.47 16.40 29.80
CA ALA A 43 6.68 17.07 28.53
C ALA A 43 6.06 18.47 28.52
N ALA A 44 6.86 19.45 28.06
CA ALA A 44 6.39 20.83 27.90
C ALA A 44 5.50 21.00 26.65
N ARG A 45 5.82 20.24 25.60
CA ARG A 45 5.12 20.23 24.31
C ARG A 45 5.05 18.80 23.79
N ILE A 46 3.96 18.42 23.19
CA ILE A 46 3.72 17.10 22.61
C ILE A 46 3.20 17.28 21.20
N ALA A 47 3.95 16.79 20.24
CA ALA A 47 3.57 16.80 18.84
C ALA A 47 2.74 15.55 18.50
N ILE A 48 1.63 15.73 17.81
CA ILE A 48 0.72 14.66 17.39
C ILE A 48 0.33 14.80 15.93
N GLU A 49 -0.06 13.71 15.30
CA GLU A 49 -0.72 13.70 13.98
C GLU A 49 -2.25 13.57 14.16
N PRO A 50 -2.97 14.67 14.41
CA PRO A 50 -4.38 14.62 14.84
C PRO A 50 -5.31 13.99 13.81
N ASP A 51 -4.97 14.10 12.52
CA ASP A 51 -5.78 13.58 11.41
C ASP A 51 -5.57 12.09 11.16
N HIS A 52 -4.51 11.51 11.74
CA HIS A 52 -4.16 10.10 11.62
C HIS A 52 -4.45 9.29 12.89
N MET A 53 -4.94 9.94 13.94
CA MET A 53 -5.33 9.28 15.17
C MET A 53 -6.77 8.76 15.09
N PRO A 54 -7.03 7.49 15.46
CA PRO A 54 -8.41 7.04 15.68
C PRO A 54 -9.11 7.94 16.72
N PRO A 55 -10.41 8.24 16.56
CA PRO A 55 -11.12 9.15 17.45
C PRO A 55 -11.02 8.80 18.94
N SER A 56 -11.02 7.51 19.27
CA SER A 56 -10.88 7.03 20.66
C SER A 56 -9.49 7.30 21.24
N VAL A 57 -8.43 7.16 20.42
CA VAL A 57 -7.06 7.48 20.81
C VAL A 57 -6.91 8.96 21.01
N ARG A 58 -7.44 9.77 20.10
CA ARG A 58 -7.42 11.23 20.22
C ARG A 58 -8.15 11.73 21.46
N ALA A 59 -9.34 11.19 21.71
CA ALA A 59 -10.11 11.55 22.91
C ALA A 59 -9.33 11.24 24.19
N TYR A 60 -8.66 10.08 24.23
CA TYR A 60 -7.81 9.71 25.36
C TYR A 60 -6.63 10.67 25.53
N VAL A 61 -5.90 10.97 24.47
CA VAL A 61 -4.76 11.91 24.50
C VAL A 61 -5.21 13.30 24.96
N ASN A 62 -6.34 13.80 24.46
CA ASN A 62 -6.91 15.09 24.88
C ASN A 62 -7.31 15.11 26.35
N GLY A 63 -7.68 13.98 26.94
CA GLY A 63 -7.96 13.86 28.37
C GLY A 63 -6.71 13.71 29.26
N LEU A 64 -5.61 13.27 28.63
CA LEU A 64 -4.35 13.02 29.34
C LEU A 64 -3.46 14.25 29.44
N VAL A 65 -3.51 15.13 28.44
CA VAL A 65 -2.61 16.27 28.26
C VAL A 65 -3.42 17.55 28.07
N GLU A 66 -2.96 18.63 28.69
CA GLU A 66 -3.55 19.96 28.50
C GLU A 66 -3.48 20.38 27.02
N ALA A 67 -4.58 20.91 26.50
CA ALA A 67 -4.71 21.21 25.06
C ALA A 67 -3.60 22.14 24.52
N GLN A 68 -3.16 23.10 25.32
CA GLN A 68 -2.10 24.05 24.97
C GLN A 68 -0.70 23.40 24.81
N LYS A 69 -0.54 22.19 25.28
CA LYS A 69 0.71 21.42 25.12
C LYS A 69 0.71 20.55 23.86
N LEU A 70 -0.45 20.41 23.20
CA LEU A 70 -0.60 19.60 21.98
C LEU A 70 -0.38 20.45 20.73
N GLU A 71 0.48 19.99 19.85
CA GLU A 71 0.78 20.64 18.58
C GLU A 71 0.63 19.67 17.43
N ALA A 72 0.04 20.11 16.32
CA ALA A 72 -0.05 19.31 15.11
C ALA A 72 1.30 19.29 14.37
N ILE A 73 1.83 18.08 14.15
CA ILE A 73 3.10 17.89 13.42
C ILE A 73 2.88 17.40 11.98
N THR A 74 1.65 17.11 11.60
CA THR A 74 1.31 16.56 10.27
C THR A 74 1.95 17.33 9.10
N PRO A 75 1.93 18.71 9.07
CA PRO A 75 2.57 19.45 7.98
C PRO A 75 4.08 19.22 7.91
N ILE A 76 4.77 19.21 9.05
CA ILE A 76 6.22 18.98 9.12
C ILE A 76 6.58 17.59 8.60
N LEU A 77 5.83 16.56 9.03
CA LEU A 77 6.04 15.19 8.55
C LEU A 77 5.73 15.03 7.06
N ALA A 78 4.72 15.76 6.56
CA ALA A 78 4.42 15.78 5.13
C ALA A 78 5.60 16.38 4.33
N ASP A 79 6.12 17.53 4.74
CA ASP A 79 7.27 18.17 4.10
C ASP A 79 8.52 17.28 4.15
N MET A 80 8.81 16.65 5.29
CA MET A 80 9.92 15.70 5.41
C MET A 80 9.80 14.51 4.46
N ARG A 81 8.57 14.03 4.18
CA ARG A 81 8.31 12.92 3.26
C ARG A 81 8.31 13.34 1.79
N MET A 82 8.20 14.63 1.49
CA MET A 82 8.23 15.14 0.11
C MET A 82 9.60 14.92 -0.55
N ILE A 83 10.67 15.16 0.18
CA ILE A 83 12.05 15.01 -0.31
C ILE A 83 12.57 13.64 0.12
N LYS A 84 12.83 12.78 -0.86
CA LYS A 84 13.31 11.41 -0.64
C LYS A 84 14.83 11.39 -0.50
N SER A 85 15.32 10.61 0.44
CA SER A 85 16.73 10.24 0.53
C SER A 85 17.12 9.31 -0.64
N GLU A 86 18.43 9.13 -0.87
CA GLU A 86 18.90 8.19 -1.91
C GLU A 86 18.44 6.74 -1.63
N GLN A 87 18.36 6.36 -0.36
CA GLN A 87 17.82 5.05 0.01
C GLN A 87 16.34 4.89 -0.35
N GLU A 88 15.52 5.92 -0.09
CA GLU A 88 14.10 5.93 -0.48
C GLU A 88 13.92 5.98 -2.00
N LEU A 89 14.81 6.67 -2.73
CA LEU A 89 14.82 6.65 -4.19
C LEU A 89 15.16 5.25 -4.72
N GLN A 90 16.07 4.52 -4.08
CA GLN A 90 16.34 3.13 -4.43
C GLN A 90 15.13 2.22 -4.17
N LEU A 91 14.44 2.39 -3.04
CA LEU A 91 13.17 1.70 -2.76
C LEU A 91 12.13 2.00 -3.84
N ALA A 92 12.01 3.25 -4.28
CA ALA A 92 11.11 3.64 -5.35
C ALA A 92 11.43 2.95 -6.67
N ARG A 93 12.72 2.85 -7.03
CA ARG A 93 13.18 2.14 -8.24
C ARG A 93 12.83 0.65 -8.18
N HIS A 94 13.04 0.01 -7.04
CA HIS A 94 12.67 -1.39 -6.84
C HIS A 94 11.14 -1.59 -6.85
N ALA A 95 10.38 -0.72 -6.20
CA ALA A 95 8.92 -0.73 -6.30
C ALA A 95 8.44 -0.59 -7.76
N GLY A 96 9.13 0.25 -8.56
CA GLY A 96 8.88 0.38 -9.99
C GLY A 96 9.14 -0.91 -10.78
N GLN A 97 10.18 -1.66 -10.42
CA GLN A 97 10.45 -2.97 -11.05
C GLN A 97 9.36 -4.00 -10.70
N VAL A 98 8.90 -4.01 -9.46
CA VAL A 98 7.77 -4.85 -9.03
C VAL A 98 6.51 -4.49 -9.81
N ALA A 99 6.19 -3.20 -9.90
CA ALA A 99 5.03 -2.71 -10.65
C ALA A 99 5.08 -3.08 -12.14
N ASN A 100 6.27 -2.97 -12.77
CA ASN A 100 6.47 -3.41 -14.15
C ASN A 100 6.27 -4.93 -14.33
N ALA A 101 6.75 -5.73 -13.38
CA ALA A 101 6.52 -7.18 -13.41
C ALA A 101 5.02 -7.51 -13.27
N MET A 102 4.31 -6.81 -12.38
CA MET A 102 2.85 -6.94 -12.25
C MET A 102 2.13 -6.61 -13.57
N MET A 103 2.47 -5.48 -14.19
CA MET A 103 1.85 -5.06 -15.45
C MET A 103 2.14 -6.05 -16.59
N THR A 104 3.37 -6.53 -16.68
CA THR A 104 3.79 -7.52 -17.67
C THR A 104 3.04 -8.85 -17.48
N GLY A 105 2.93 -9.33 -16.24
CA GLY A 105 2.18 -10.54 -15.91
C GLY A 105 0.69 -10.40 -16.20
N GLY A 106 0.10 -9.27 -15.84
CA GLY A 106 -1.30 -8.97 -16.14
C GLY A 106 -1.57 -8.93 -17.64
N ARG A 107 -0.74 -8.17 -18.41
CA ARG A 107 -0.85 -8.10 -19.86
C ARG A 107 -0.77 -9.49 -20.51
N ALA A 108 0.15 -10.34 -20.07
CA ALA A 108 0.34 -11.67 -20.64
C ALA A 108 -0.85 -12.60 -20.39
N ALA A 109 -1.63 -12.35 -19.35
CA ALA A 109 -2.82 -13.14 -19.01
C ALA A 109 -4.10 -12.65 -19.71
N ILE A 110 -4.10 -11.46 -20.31
CA ILE A 110 -5.25 -10.93 -21.05
C ILE A 110 -5.43 -11.71 -22.35
N ALA A 111 -6.55 -12.44 -22.46
CA ALA A 111 -6.89 -13.18 -23.66
C ALA A 111 -8.41 -13.38 -23.78
N ASP A 112 -8.84 -13.70 -25.00
CA ASP A 112 -10.22 -14.13 -25.28
C ASP A 112 -10.58 -15.37 -24.47
N GLY A 113 -11.75 -15.38 -23.84
CA GLY A 113 -12.23 -16.50 -23.02
C GLY A 113 -11.66 -16.55 -21.60
N VAL A 114 -10.74 -15.67 -21.22
CA VAL A 114 -10.16 -15.62 -19.87
C VAL A 114 -11.02 -14.77 -18.95
N PRO A 115 -11.36 -15.23 -17.74
CA PRO A 115 -12.06 -14.40 -16.77
C PRO A 115 -11.12 -13.36 -16.12
N GLU A 116 -11.67 -12.20 -15.77
CA GLU A 116 -10.93 -11.06 -15.20
C GLU A 116 -10.07 -11.44 -13.98
N TYR A 117 -10.57 -12.29 -13.08
CA TYR A 117 -9.84 -12.68 -11.87
C TYR A 117 -8.54 -13.42 -12.16
N GLU A 118 -8.43 -14.15 -13.27
CA GLU A 118 -7.18 -14.82 -13.65
C GLU A 118 -6.07 -13.80 -13.98
N VAL A 119 -6.41 -12.69 -14.62
CA VAL A 119 -5.48 -11.59 -14.86
C VAL A 119 -5.01 -10.99 -13.52
N ALA A 120 -5.91 -10.81 -12.56
CA ALA A 120 -5.56 -10.30 -11.24
C ALA A 120 -4.62 -11.27 -10.49
N ILE A 121 -4.85 -12.58 -10.58
CA ILE A 121 -3.96 -13.61 -10.00
C ILE A 121 -2.58 -13.54 -10.66
N ALA A 122 -2.52 -13.52 -11.99
CA ALA A 122 -1.25 -13.46 -12.73
C ALA A 122 -0.43 -12.21 -12.38
N THR A 123 -1.10 -11.06 -12.24
CA THR A 123 -0.53 -9.80 -11.80
C THR A 123 0.13 -9.92 -10.42
N SER A 124 -0.61 -10.43 -9.44
CA SER A 124 -0.11 -10.59 -8.07
C SER A 124 1.05 -11.59 -7.98
N GLN A 125 0.96 -12.70 -8.70
CA GLN A 125 2.03 -13.69 -8.75
C GLN A 125 3.34 -13.13 -9.33
N ALA A 126 3.25 -12.40 -10.44
CA ALA A 126 4.42 -11.79 -11.09
C ALA A 126 5.09 -10.77 -10.16
N GLY A 127 4.30 -9.92 -9.51
CA GLY A 127 4.79 -8.93 -8.55
C GLY A 127 5.45 -9.57 -7.34
N THR A 128 4.82 -10.57 -6.74
CA THR A 128 5.36 -11.28 -5.56
C THR A 128 6.70 -11.96 -5.87
N ARG A 129 6.83 -12.61 -7.04
CA ARG A 129 8.10 -13.22 -7.46
C ARG A 129 9.20 -12.18 -7.64
N LYS A 130 8.88 -11.04 -8.28
CA LYS A 130 9.85 -9.95 -8.47
C LYS A 130 10.23 -9.29 -7.15
N ALA A 131 9.29 -9.09 -6.25
CA ALA A 131 9.55 -8.59 -4.91
C ALA A 131 10.48 -9.52 -4.13
N ALA A 132 10.23 -10.84 -4.16
CA ALA A 132 11.08 -11.84 -3.50
C ALA A 132 12.52 -11.82 -4.04
N GLU A 133 12.68 -11.74 -5.38
CA GLU A 133 14.00 -11.61 -6.03
C GLU A 133 14.77 -10.38 -5.51
N LEU A 134 14.10 -9.21 -5.48
CA LEU A 134 14.72 -7.96 -5.05
C LEU A 134 15.06 -7.95 -3.55
N LEU A 135 14.17 -8.50 -2.72
CA LEU A 135 14.44 -8.64 -1.28
C LEU A 135 15.67 -9.50 -1.03
N ALA A 136 15.75 -10.67 -1.67
CA ALA A 136 16.90 -11.57 -1.51
C ALA A 136 18.22 -10.96 -2.03
N ALA A 137 18.16 -10.11 -3.07
CA ALA A 137 19.36 -9.57 -3.69
C ALA A 137 19.89 -8.28 -3.03
N HIS A 138 19.02 -7.50 -2.39
CA HIS A 138 19.36 -6.11 -2.01
C HIS A 138 19.05 -5.74 -0.57
N TYR A 139 18.35 -6.59 0.19
CA TYR A 139 17.91 -6.27 1.55
C TYR A 139 18.25 -7.41 2.52
N ASP A 140 18.79 -7.03 3.65
CA ASP A 140 19.05 -7.95 4.76
C ASP A 140 17.86 -7.91 5.74
N ASP A 141 16.69 -8.29 5.24
CA ASP A 141 15.42 -8.27 5.99
C ASP A 141 14.64 -9.56 5.67
N ALA A 142 15.00 -10.63 6.37
CA ALA A 142 14.39 -11.95 6.19
C ALA A 142 12.91 -12.00 6.60
N ASP A 143 12.44 -11.04 7.41
CA ASP A 143 11.06 -10.98 7.88
C ASP A 143 10.14 -10.19 6.95
N MET A 144 10.70 -9.52 5.95
CA MET A 144 9.90 -8.77 4.98
C MET A 144 9.16 -9.70 4.03
N SER A 145 7.84 -9.63 4.06
CA SER A 145 7.00 -10.38 3.13
C SER A 145 7.07 -9.81 1.71
N PRO A 146 7.33 -10.64 0.68
CA PRO A 146 7.30 -10.20 -0.71
C PRO A 146 5.90 -10.02 -1.27
N ASN A 147 4.86 -10.27 -0.49
CA ASN A 147 3.48 -10.22 -0.97
C ASN A 147 3.14 -8.85 -1.56
N THR A 148 2.69 -8.88 -2.80
CA THR A 148 2.06 -7.72 -3.44
C THR A 148 0.55 -7.81 -3.27
N HIS A 149 -0.10 -6.65 -3.17
CA HIS A 149 -1.54 -6.62 -3.10
C HIS A 149 -2.17 -7.10 -4.41
N PHE A 150 -3.33 -7.72 -4.30
CA PHE A 150 -4.15 -8.11 -5.44
C PHE A 150 -4.52 -6.86 -6.27
N LEU A 151 -4.62 -7.03 -7.60
CA LEU A 151 -4.99 -5.95 -8.51
C LEU A 151 -6.32 -5.31 -8.07
N GLN A 152 -6.26 -4.03 -7.73
CA GLN A 152 -7.40 -3.36 -7.10
C GLN A 152 -8.45 -2.92 -8.10
N ILE A 153 -8.00 -2.41 -9.27
CA ILE A 153 -8.90 -1.93 -10.30
C ILE A 153 -8.56 -2.64 -11.60
N MET A 154 -9.54 -3.33 -12.10
CA MET A 154 -9.54 -3.96 -13.40
C MET A 154 -10.95 -3.91 -13.96
N ALA A 155 -11.08 -3.50 -15.21
CA ALA A 155 -12.33 -3.49 -15.93
C ALA A 155 -12.12 -3.96 -17.36
N SER A 156 -13.10 -4.63 -17.95
CA SER A 156 -13.06 -5.08 -19.33
C SER A 156 -14.42 -4.84 -20.02
N GLY A 157 -14.38 -4.61 -21.34
CA GLY A 157 -15.56 -4.42 -22.15
C GLY A 157 -16.49 -3.33 -21.61
N GLU A 158 -17.76 -3.62 -21.45
CA GLU A 158 -18.78 -2.68 -20.96
C GLU A 158 -18.53 -2.15 -19.54
N THR A 159 -17.76 -2.87 -18.72
CA THR A 159 -17.47 -2.46 -17.34
C THR A 159 -16.40 -1.40 -17.24
N ILE A 160 -15.68 -1.08 -18.33
CA ILE A 160 -14.59 -0.09 -18.34
C ILE A 160 -15.07 1.32 -17.94
N THR A 161 -16.35 1.61 -18.11
CA THR A 161 -16.98 2.86 -17.70
C THR A 161 -17.24 2.97 -16.19
N LYS A 162 -17.08 1.87 -15.45
CA LYS A 162 -17.28 1.83 -14.00
C LYS A 162 -15.97 2.16 -13.30
N THR A 163 -15.85 3.35 -12.77
CA THR A 163 -14.69 3.75 -11.97
C THR A 163 -14.52 2.80 -10.78
N HIS A 164 -13.28 2.41 -10.50
CA HIS A 164 -12.92 1.49 -9.42
C HIS A 164 -13.59 0.09 -9.52
N HIS A 165 -13.93 -0.35 -10.73
CA HIS A 165 -14.36 -1.72 -10.95
C HIS A 165 -13.26 -2.70 -10.55
N ARG A 166 -13.65 -3.82 -9.96
CA ARG A 166 -12.73 -4.86 -9.52
C ARG A 166 -12.82 -6.06 -10.43
N ALA A 167 -11.73 -6.81 -10.54
CA ALA A 167 -11.74 -8.07 -11.26
C ALA A 167 -12.84 -9.00 -10.75
N THR A 168 -13.67 -9.47 -11.66
CA THR A 168 -14.82 -10.34 -11.39
C THR A 168 -14.67 -11.69 -12.11
N THR A 169 -15.72 -12.48 -12.10
CA THR A 169 -15.83 -13.72 -12.90
C THR A 169 -16.24 -13.46 -14.36
N ARG A 170 -16.36 -12.18 -14.76
CA ARG A 170 -16.66 -11.84 -16.15
C ARG A 170 -15.59 -12.41 -17.06
N VAL A 171 -16.04 -13.09 -18.11
CA VAL A 171 -15.18 -13.60 -19.19
C VAL A 171 -14.95 -12.50 -20.21
N MET A 172 -13.71 -12.23 -20.53
CA MET A 172 -13.29 -11.24 -21.51
C MET A 172 -13.45 -11.79 -22.93
N ASN A 173 -13.75 -10.92 -23.90
CA ASN A 173 -13.96 -11.31 -25.29
C ASN A 173 -13.06 -10.52 -26.24
N ARG A 174 -12.76 -11.10 -27.39
CA ARG A 174 -12.02 -10.43 -28.47
C ARG A 174 -12.68 -9.11 -28.87
N GLY A 175 -11.85 -8.09 -29.11
CA GLY A 175 -12.29 -6.75 -29.49
C GLY A 175 -12.64 -5.83 -28.30
N GLU A 176 -12.61 -6.36 -27.08
CA GLU A 176 -12.90 -5.57 -25.88
C GLU A 176 -11.65 -4.85 -25.35
N PRO A 177 -11.83 -3.61 -24.82
CA PRO A 177 -10.78 -2.93 -24.06
C PRO A 177 -10.66 -3.54 -22.65
N VAL A 178 -9.44 -3.50 -22.11
CA VAL A 178 -9.11 -3.93 -20.74
C VAL A 178 -8.29 -2.85 -20.06
N PHE A 179 -8.73 -2.40 -18.90
CA PHE A 179 -8.05 -1.42 -18.08
C PHE A 179 -7.47 -2.08 -16.83
N LEU A 180 -6.16 -1.90 -16.63
CA LEU A 180 -5.46 -2.34 -15.42
C LEU A 180 -4.92 -1.12 -14.69
N CYS A 181 -5.27 -0.96 -13.41
CA CYS A 181 -4.78 0.12 -12.58
C CYS A 181 -4.33 -0.38 -11.21
N PHE A 182 -3.12 -0.03 -10.83
CA PHE A 182 -2.54 -0.43 -9.55
C PHE A 182 -2.82 0.57 -8.41
N CYS A 183 -3.17 1.81 -8.71
CA CYS A 183 -3.65 2.84 -7.75
C CYS A 183 -2.92 2.83 -6.40
N GLY A 184 -1.60 2.81 -6.38
CA GLY A 184 -0.81 2.76 -5.16
C GLY A 184 -0.83 1.41 -4.43
N MET A 185 -1.29 0.35 -5.09
CA MET A 185 -1.34 -0.99 -4.53
C MET A 185 -0.03 -1.76 -4.62
N THR A 186 0.90 -1.34 -5.49
CA THR A 186 2.25 -1.89 -5.46
C THR A 186 2.91 -1.45 -4.17
N ASN A 187 3.04 -2.38 -3.24
CA ASN A 187 3.64 -2.13 -1.94
C ASN A 187 4.92 -2.96 -1.83
N PHE A 188 6.04 -2.30 -2.00
CA PHE A 188 7.35 -2.90 -1.82
C PHE A 188 8.08 -2.14 -0.71
N HIS A 189 8.42 -2.83 0.36
CA HIS A 189 9.07 -2.22 1.53
C HIS A 189 8.32 -0.97 2.04
N ARG A 190 6.98 -1.02 2.05
CA ARG A 190 6.04 0.08 2.36
C ARG A 190 6.08 1.26 1.38
N PHE A 191 6.89 1.19 0.32
CA PHE A 191 6.84 2.17 -0.75
C PHE A 191 5.71 1.83 -1.72
N LYS A 192 4.80 2.76 -1.95
CA LYS A 192 3.62 2.56 -2.80
C LYS A 192 3.80 3.29 -4.12
N LEU A 193 3.56 2.59 -5.21
CA LEU A 193 3.45 3.15 -6.54
C LEU A 193 2.12 2.79 -7.17
N GLY A 194 1.68 3.63 -8.09
CA GLY A 194 0.50 3.37 -8.89
C GLY A 194 0.69 3.87 -10.32
N PHE A 195 0.21 3.11 -11.26
CA PHE A 195 0.07 3.50 -12.66
C PHE A 195 -0.95 2.60 -13.34
N ASP A 196 -1.40 2.99 -14.51
CA ASP A 196 -2.41 2.25 -15.26
C ASP A 196 -2.05 2.11 -16.74
N ARG A 197 -2.70 1.19 -17.39
CA ARG A 197 -2.62 0.96 -18.84
C ARG A 197 -3.92 0.38 -19.35
N THR A 198 -4.23 0.75 -20.59
CA THR A 198 -5.34 0.18 -21.34
C THR A 198 -4.79 -0.74 -22.44
N PHE A 199 -5.43 -1.88 -22.61
CA PHE A 199 -5.14 -2.87 -23.62
C PHE A 199 -6.40 -3.25 -24.39
N TRP A 200 -6.25 -3.88 -25.53
CA TRP A 200 -7.36 -4.52 -26.26
C TRP A 200 -7.07 -6.01 -26.48
N ILE A 201 -8.12 -6.80 -26.52
CA ILE A 201 -8.03 -8.24 -26.79
C ILE A 201 -8.15 -8.45 -28.30
N GLY A 202 -7.00 -8.63 -28.97
CA GLY A 202 -6.93 -8.65 -30.43
C GLY A 202 -7.03 -7.25 -31.03
N ASP A 203 -7.80 -7.12 -32.11
CA ASP A 203 -7.97 -5.86 -32.84
C ASP A 203 -9.02 -4.97 -32.14
N ILE A 204 -8.87 -3.66 -32.28
CA ILE A 204 -9.87 -2.70 -31.79
C ILE A 204 -11.10 -2.83 -32.68
N ALA A 205 -12.24 -3.22 -32.10
CA ALA A 205 -13.47 -3.47 -32.85
C ALA A 205 -14.25 -2.19 -33.20
N ASP A 206 -14.02 -1.10 -32.49
CA ASP A 206 -14.70 0.17 -32.65
C ASP A 206 -13.69 1.31 -32.78
N GLU A 207 -13.60 1.91 -33.96
CA GLU A 207 -12.69 3.01 -34.27
C GLU A 207 -12.92 4.22 -33.34
N THR A 208 -14.14 4.45 -32.87
CA THR A 208 -14.43 5.52 -31.91
C THR A 208 -13.67 5.33 -30.60
N GLN A 209 -13.44 4.10 -30.18
CA GLN A 209 -12.64 3.82 -28.97
C GLN A 209 -11.17 4.18 -29.19
N ALA A 210 -10.63 3.91 -30.37
CA ALA A 210 -9.26 4.29 -30.73
C ALA A 210 -9.11 5.83 -30.75
N ASP A 211 -10.04 6.51 -31.39
CA ASP A 211 -10.04 7.99 -31.48
C ASP A 211 -10.10 8.63 -30.09
N VAL A 212 -10.97 8.14 -29.21
CA VAL A 212 -11.06 8.63 -27.83
C VAL A 212 -9.76 8.39 -27.06
N TYR A 213 -9.13 7.22 -27.25
CA TYR A 213 -7.87 6.90 -26.59
C TYR A 213 -6.70 7.76 -27.04
N GLU A 214 -6.67 8.14 -28.33
CA GLU A 214 -5.62 9.02 -28.88
C GLU A 214 -5.72 10.48 -28.37
N VAL A 215 -6.91 10.90 -27.95
CA VAL A 215 -7.13 12.26 -27.43
C VAL A 215 -6.87 12.37 -25.92
N ALA A 216 -6.91 11.24 -25.18
CA ALA A 216 -6.76 11.19 -23.74
C ALA A 216 -5.29 11.15 -23.30
#